data_5fa35c1d06601ec4c5ca9a77f0112862
#
_entry.id   5fa35c1d06601ec4c5ca9a77f0112862
#
_cell.length_a   1.000
_cell.length_b   1.000
_cell.length_c   1.000
_cell.angle_alpha   90.00
_cell.angle_beta   90.00
_cell.angle_gamma   90.00
#
_symmetry.space_group_name_H-M   'P 1'
#
loop_
_entity.id
_entity.type
_entity.pdbx_description
1 polymer ?
#
loop_
_entity_poly.entity_id
_entity_poly.type
_entity_poly.pdbx_seq_one_letter_code
_entity_poly.pdbx_strand_id
1 'polypeptide(L)'
;AGLPEGGTTPSYGEIVAARRAVDIKLNVIIRPRAGDFLYTPLEVEAMLEDIKMARQIGVDGIVVGCLTPDGEVDKPLLRRFVEASGDLPVTFHRAIDVCRDPSAALEDIIEAGCARVLTSGGRATALEGAEVIAQLVRQAGDRIIIMPGAGVTPENIAELARITGAKEFHFTGRVPEPSPMRYRHE
;
A
#
# COMPACT_ATOMS: atom_id res chain seq x y z
N ALA A 1 -5.48 10.56 3.17
CA ALA A 1 -6.57 11.24 2.46
C ALA A 1 -7.29 10.27 1.52
N GLY A 2 -8.50 10.63 0.99
CA GLY A 2 -9.20 9.84 -0.01
C GLY A 2 -9.55 8.40 0.41
N LEU A 3 -9.91 8.17 1.65
CA LEU A 3 -10.16 6.82 2.19
C LEU A 3 -11.28 6.04 1.47
N PRO A 4 -12.38 6.64 1.02
CA PRO A 4 -13.40 5.94 0.23
C PRO A 4 -12.87 5.42 -1.11
N GLU A 5 -11.85 6.10 -1.66
CA GLU A 5 -11.23 5.75 -2.94
C GLU A 5 -10.01 4.84 -2.80
N GLY A 6 -9.79 4.26 -1.62
CA GLY A 6 -8.64 3.38 -1.34
C GLY A 6 -7.37 4.09 -0.87
N GLY A 7 -7.47 5.38 -0.56
CA GLY A 7 -6.36 6.19 -0.08
C GLY A 7 -5.60 6.90 -1.20
N THR A 8 -5.30 8.17 -0.97
CA THR A 8 -4.44 9.04 -1.79
C THR A 8 -3.36 9.65 -0.91
N THR A 9 -2.36 10.30 -1.51
CA THR A 9 -1.30 10.98 -0.76
C THR A 9 -1.91 11.95 0.26
N PRO A 10 -1.57 11.84 1.56
CA PRO A 10 -1.97 12.84 2.55
C PRO A 10 -1.28 14.18 2.27
N SER A 11 -1.89 15.28 2.70
CA SER A 11 -1.24 16.58 2.60
C SER A 11 0.03 16.64 3.47
N TYR A 12 0.93 17.56 3.12
CA TYR A 12 2.11 17.85 3.93
C TYR A 12 1.77 18.06 5.41
N GLY A 13 0.74 18.86 5.69
CA GLY A 13 0.31 19.14 7.06
C GLY A 13 -0.19 17.92 7.81
N GLU A 14 -0.93 17.02 7.15
CA GLU A 14 -1.38 15.75 7.74
C GLU A 14 -0.20 14.85 8.11
N ILE A 15 0.80 14.72 7.23
CA ILE A 15 1.99 13.89 7.49
C ILE A 15 2.80 14.45 8.66
N VAL A 16 3.05 15.77 8.68
CA VAL A 16 3.78 16.45 9.77
C VAL A 16 3.04 16.31 11.09
N ALA A 17 1.72 16.52 11.09
CA ALA A 17 0.91 16.38 12.31
C ALA A 17 0.92 14.94 12.83
N ALA A 18 0.76 13.94 11.94
CA ALA A 18 0.86 12.54 12.30
C ALA A 18 2.23 12.19 12.88
N ARG A 19 3.32 12.62 12.22
CA ARG A 19 4.69 12.34 12.71
C ARG A 19 4.95 12.91 14.10
N ARG A 20 4.38 14.07 14.41
CA ARG A 20 4.52 14.69 15.75
C ARG A 20 3.66 14.01 16.81
N ALA A 21 2.57 13.38 16.40
CA ALA A 21 1.59 12.79 17.31
C ALA A 21 1.94 11.36 17.74
N VAL A 22 2.80 10.64 16.98
CA VAL A 22 3.07 9.22 17.22
C VAL A 22 4.56 8.89 17.10
N ASP A 23 5.02 7.93 17.91
CA ASP A 23 6.39 7.40 17.88
C ASP A 23 6.49 6.03 17.16
N ILE A 24 5.36 5.49 16.69
CA ILE A 24 5.34 4.27 15.90
C ILE A 24 5.78 4.52 14.46
N LYS A 25 6.04 3.46 13.70
CA LYS A 25 6.39 3.55 12.28
C LYS A 25 5.25 4.18 11.48
N LEU A 26 5.58 5.23 10.74
CA LEU A 26 4.68 5.95 9.87
C LEU A 26 5.02 5.67 8.41
N ASN A 27 4.18 4.89 7.72
CA ASN A 27 4.30 4.65 6.30
C ASN A 27 3.29 5.51 5.53
N VAL A 28 3.75 6.19 4.48
CA VAL A 28 2.94 7.15 3.73
C VAL A 28 2.64 6.61 2.34
N ILE A 29 1.34 6.58 1.99
CA ILE A 29 0.94 6.25 0.63
C ILE A 29 1.19 7.43 -0.30
N ILE A 30 1.82 7.14 -1.44
CA ILE A 30 2.06 8.09 -2.51
C ILE A 30 1.20 7.65 -3.70
N ARG A 31 0.06 8.31 -3.85
CA ARG A 31 -0.94 8.04 -4.90
C ARG A 31 -1.67 9.35 -5.21
N PRO A 32 -1.48 9.93 -6.38
CA PRO A 32 -1.96 11.29 -6.68
C PRO A 32 -3.48 11.35 -6.84
N ARG A 33 -4.12 10.25 -7.22
CA ARG A 33 -5.57 10.17 -7.48
C ARG A 33 -6.14 8.79 -7.23
N ALA A 34 -7.45 8.71 -7.14
CA ALA A 34 -8.23 7.48 -7.22
C ALA A 34 -8.19 6.88 -8.65
N GLY A 35 -8.82 5.73 -8.84
CA GLY A 35 -8.89 5.02 -10.11
C GLY A 35 -7.75 4.01 -10.29
N ASP A 36 -7.27 3.89 -11.53
CA ASP A 36 -6.23 2.94 -11.91
C ASP A 36 -4.82 3.32 -11.39
N PHE A 37 -3.83 2.54 -11.79
CA PHE A 37 -2.43 2.70 -11.40
C PHE A 37 -1.49 2.94 -12.59
N LEU A 38 -2.07 3.38 -13.72
CA LEU A 38 -1.35 3.86 -14.89
C LEU A 38 -1.20 5.38 -14.78
N TYR A 39 0.00 5.88 -14.62
CA TYR A 39 0.26 7.30 -14.37
C TYR A 39 0.82 8.04 -15.57
N THR A 40 0.38 9.26 -15.75
CA THR A 40 0.95 10.20 -16.71
C THR A 40 2.32 10.70 -16.24
N PRO A 41 3.16 11.25 -17.14
CA PRO A 41 4.45 11.82 -16.75
C PRO A 41 4.35 12.89 -15.65
N LEU A 42 3.29 13.73 -15.68
CA LEU A 42 3.07 14.78 -14.68
C LEU A 42 2.70 14.18 -13.30
N GLU A 43 1.87 13.13 -13.28
CA GLU A 43 1.53 12.42 -12.04
C GLU A 43 2.78 11.74 -11.44
N VAL A 44 3.62 11.15 -12.28
CA VAL A 44 4.90 10.57 -11.84
C VAL A 44 5.82 11.62 -11.22
N GLU A 45 5.92 12.80 -11.84
CA GLU A 45 6.70 13.92 -11.29
C GLU A 45 6.17 14.33 -9.91
N ALA A 46 4.86 14.50 -9.77
CA ALA A 46 4.23 14.80 -8.48
C ALA A 46 4.51 13.72 -7.43
N MET A 47 4.40 12.44 -7.79
CA MET A 47 4.70 11.32 -6.89
C MET A 47 6.16 11.32 -6.41
N LEU A 48 7.11 11.64 -7.29
CA LEU A 48 8.53 11.72 -6.92
C LEU A 48 8.80 12.88 -5.96
N GLU A 49 8.16 14.04 -6.14
CA GLU A 49 8.25 15.16 -5.20
C GLU A 49 7.59 14.82 -3.86
N ASP A 50 6.44 14.14 -3.85
CA ASP A 50 5.79 13.67 -2.63
C ASP A 50 6.68 12.68 -1.84
N ILE A 51 7.39 11.77 -2.53
CA ILE A 51 8.36 10.86 -1.89
C ILE A 51 9.49 11.66 -1.23
N LYS A 52 10.07 12.63 -1.93
CA LYS A 52 11.14 13.49 -1.38
C LYS A 52 10.67 14.24 -0.15
N MET A 53 9.49 14.83 -0.22
CA MET A 53 8.86 15.54 0.88
C MET A 53 8.62 14.62 2.09
N ALA A 54 8.07 13.43 1.89
CA ALA A 54 7.83 12.46 2.96
C ALA A 54 9.14 12.06 3.65
N ARG A 55 10.21 11.82 2.89
CA ARG A 55 11.56 11.56 3.44
C ARG A 55 12.08 12.71 4.31
N GLN A 56 11.91 13.94 3.86
CA GLN A 56 12.36 15.15 4.62
C GLN A 56 11.59 15.29 5.94
N ILE A 57 10.34 14.87 6.00
CA ILE A 57 9.55 14.87 7.23
C ILE A 57 10.04 13.80 8.22
N GLY A 58 10.72 12.76 7.74
CA GLY A 58 11.20 11.64 8.57
C GLY A 58 10.13 10.56 8.78
N VAL A 59 9.45 10.16 7.71
CA VAL A 59 8.57 8.97 7.71
C VAL A 59 9.41 7.69 7.70
N ASP A 60 8.80 6.56 8.04
CA ASP A 60 9.49 5.29 8.19
C ASP A 60 9.33 4.35 6.98
N GLY A 61 8.53 4.74 5.99
CA GLY A 61 8.36 3.96 4.78
C GLY A 61 7.41 4.63 3.77
N ILE A 62 7.52 4.17 2.53
CA ILE A 62 6.75 4.66 1.39
C ILE A 62 5.86 3.52 0.86
N VAL A 63 4.63 3.86 0.48
CA VAL A 63 3.68 2.90 -0.09
C VAL A 63 3.29 3.38 -1.49
N VAL A 64 3.58 2.60 -2.51
CA VAL A 64 3.35 2.93 -3.93
C VAL A 64 2.79 1.71 -4.69
N GLY A 65 2.41 1.92 -5.94
CA GLY A 65 2.11 0.87 -6.90
C GLY A 65 1.84 1.50 -8.25
N CYS A 66 2.34 0.87 -9.31
CA CYS A 66 2.22 1.34 -10.67
C CYS A 66 2.11 0.15 -11.63
N LEU A 67 1.26 0.29 -12.63
CA LEU A 67 1.03 -0.74 -13.64
C LEU A 67 1.19 -0.16 -15.04
N THR A 68 1.50 -1.04 -15.99
CA THR A 68 1.48 -0.75 -17.42
C THR A 68 0.05 -0.80 -17.96
N PRO A 69 -0.21 -0.31 -19.19
CA PRO A 69 -1.50 -0.47 -19.85
C PRO A 69 -1.94 -1.92 -20.01
N ASP A 70 -1.00 -2.85 -20.01
CA ASP A 70 -1.24 -4.29 -20.14
C ASP A 70 -1.51 -5.00 -18.80
N GLY A 71 -1.53 -4.25 -17.69
CA GLY A 71 -1.77 -4.79 -16.34
C GLY A 71 -0.58 -5.52 -15.74
N GLU A 72 0.62 -5.21 -16.18
CA GLU A 72 1.88 -5.68 -15.62
C GLU A 72 2.47 -4.62 -14.68
N VAL A 73 3.40 -5.00 -13.80
CA VAL A 73 4.13 -4.02 -12.98
C VAL A 73 5.00 -3.15 -13.89
N ASP A 74 4.87 -1.83 -13.79
CA ASP A 74 5.80 -0.90 -14.44
C ASP A 74 7.13 -0.90 -13.68
N LYS A 75 7.99 -1.87 -14.00
CA LYS A 75 9.30 -2.04 -13.33
C LYS A 75 10.22 -0.83 -13.43
N PRO A 76 10.38 -0.18 -14.61
CA PRO A 76 11.18 1.03 -14.71
C PRO A 76 10.69 2.14 -13.77
N LEU A 77 9.38 2.36 -13.71
CA LEU A 77 8.80 3.35 -12.83
C LEU A 77 8.91 2.96 -11.35
N LEU A 78 8.65 1.70 -11.02
CA LEU A 78 8.77 1.20 -9.64
C LEU A 78 10.21 1.36 -9.10
N ARG A 79 11.22 1.06 -9.92
CA ARG A 79 12.64 1.29 -9.56
C ARG A 79 12.93 2.76 -9.28
N ARG A 80 12.38 3.69 -10.06
CA ARG A 80 12.51 5.13 -9.79
C ARG A 80 11.89 5.53 -8.45
N PHE A 81 10.76 4.95 -8.07
CA PHE A 81 10.15 5.20 -6.76
C PHE A 81 10.99 4.63 -5.61
N VAL A 82 11.54 3.42 -5.78
CA VAL A 82 12.45 2.81 -4.79
C VAL A 82 13.72 3.66 -4.64
N GLU A 83 14.35 4.07 -5.73
CA GLU A 83 15.52 4.95 -5.71
C GLU A 83 15.22 6.30 -5.03
N ALA A 84 14.08 6.93 -5.35
CA ALA A 84 13.67 8.18 -4.72
C ALA A 84 13.41 8.02 -3.21
N SER A 85 12.97 6.82 -2.78
CA SER A 85 12.75 6.49 -1.37
C SER A 85 14.05 6.34 -0.57
N GLY A 86 15.20 6.13 -1.23
CA GLY A 86 16.50 5.95 -0.58
C GLY A 86 16.50 4.76 0.36
N ASP A 87 16.86 4.97 1.64
CA ASP A 87 16.93 3.90 2.65
C ASP A 87 15.55 3.51 3.25
N LEU A 88 14.48 4.21 2.88
CA LEU A 88 13.14 3.89 3.38
C LEU A 88 12.60 2.63 2.71
N PRO A 89 12.06 1.67 3.49
CA PRO A 89 11.41 0.50 2.92
C PRO A 89 10.19 0.89 2.09
N VAL A 90 10.08 0.31 0.91
CA VAL A 90 8.95 0.52 0.00
C VAL A 90 7.99 -0.65 0.08
N THR A 91 6.70 -0.34 0.23
CA THR A 91 5.60 -1.30 0.15
C THR A 91 4.89 -1.12 -1.19
N PHE A 92 4.76 -2.19 -1.97
CA PHE A 92 3.88 -2.22 -3.12
C PHE A 92 2.45 -2.48 -2.65
N HIS A 93 1.54 -1.56 -2.96
CA HIS A 93 0.17 -1.63 -2.48
C HIS A 93 -0.72 -2.56 -3.33
N ARG A 94 -2.04 -2.53 -3.11
CA ARG A 94 -3.04 -3.38 -3.76
C ARG A 94 -3.16 -3.25 -5.29
N ALA A 95 -2.28 -2.52 -5.96
CA ALA A 95 -2.18 -2.58 -7.43
C ALA A 95 -1.90 -4.01 -7.92
N ILE A 96 -1.22 -4.84 -7.13
CA ILE A 96 -1.01 -6.25 -7.42
C ILE A 96 -2.34 -7.02 -7.56
N ASP A 97 -3.38 -6.61 -6.84
CA ASP A 97 -4.69 -7.28 -6.86
C ASP A 97 -5.45 -7.13 -8.19
N VAL A 98 -5.03 -6.20 -9.05
CA VAL A 98 -5.62 -5.93 -10.37
C VAL A 98 -4.63 -6.15 -11.51
N CYS A 99 -3.45 -6.70 -11.23
CA CYS A 99 -2.50 -7.07 -12.28
C CYS A 99 -2.94 -8.37 -12.99
N ARG A 100 -2.41 -8.56 -14.20
CA ARG A 100 -2.74 -9.72 -15.05
C ARG A 100 -2.30 -11.05 -14.43
N ASP A 101 -1.10 -11.09 -13.84
CA ASP A 101 -0.49 -12.26 -13.21
C ASP A 101 0.19 -11.87 -11.90
N PRO A 102 -0.45 -12.16 -10.74
CA PRO A 102 0.11 -11.82 -9.44
C PRO A 102 1.45 -12.52 -9.13
N SER A 103 1.67 -13.72 -9.69
CA SER A 103 2.91 -14.48 -9.46
C SER A 103 4.09 -13.83 -10.20
N ALA A 104 3.90 -13.46 -11.46
CA ALA A 104 4.90 -12.71 -12.22
C ALA A 104 5.13 -11.32 -11.62
N ALA A 105 4.04 -10.63 -11.23
CA ALA A 105 4.12 -9.32 -10.58
C ALA A 105 4.93 -9.36 -9.28
N LEU A 106 4.82 -10.43 -8.48
CA LEU A 106 5.60 -10.58 -7.26
C LEU A 106 7.11 -10.62 -7.55
N GLU A 107 7.56 -11.34 -8.58
CA GLU A 107 8.98 -11.36 -8.95
C GLU A 107 9.47 -9.98 -9.41
N ASP A 108 8.66 -9.27 -10.20
CA ASP A 108 8.98 -7.92 -10.65
C ASP A 108 9.11 -6.93 -9.49
N ILE A 109 8.24 -7.05 -8.47
CA ILE A 109 8.27 -6.22 -7.26
C ILE A 109 9.49 -6.53 -6.39
N ILE A 110 9.86 -7.81 -6.26
CA ILE A 110 11.07 -8.24 -5.55
C ILE A 110 12.31 -7.70 -6.26
N GLU A 111 12.39 -7.86 -7.59
CA GLU A 111 13.52 -7.38 -8.41
C GLU A 111 13.67 -5.86 -8.34
N ALA A 112 12.57 -5.12 -8.21
CA ALA A 112 12.59 -3.68 -8.04
C ALA A 112 13.10 -3.22 -6.66
N GLY A 113 13.20 -4.12 -5.67
CA GLY A 113 13.73 -3.83 -4.34
C GLY A 113 12.69 -3.40 -3.31
N CYS A 114 11.41 -3.74 -3.50
CA CYS A 114 10.39 -3.50 -2.49
C CYS A 114 10.58 -4.42 -1.26
N ALA A 115 10.22 -3.92 -0.09
CA ALA A 115 10.29 -4.64 1.18
C ALA A 115 9.01 -5.40 1.52
N ARG A 116 7.85 -4.96 1.00
CA ARG A 116 6.53 -5.52 1.29
C ARG A 116 5.61 -5.48 0.09
N VAL A 117 4.62 -6.38 0.10
CA VAL A 117 3.46 -6.34 -0.79
C VAL A 117 2.19 -6.41 0.05
N LEU A 118 1.31 -5.43 -0.12
CA LEU A 118 -0.04 -5.43 0.44
C LEU A 118 -1.00 -6.01 -0.59
N THR A 119 -1.72 -7.08 -0.25
CA THR A 119 -2.63 -7.75 -1.17
C THR A 119 -3.87 -8.32 -0.46
N SER A 120 -4.96 -8.44 -1.20
CA SER A 120 -6.13 -9.24 -0.82
C SER A 120 -6.23 -10.55 -1.61
N GLY A 121 -5.16 -10.91 -2.36
CA GLY A 121 -5.19 -12.06 -3.26
C GLY A 121 -6.10 -11.87 -4.47
N GLY A 122 -6.30 -10.62 -4.92
CA GLY A 122 -7.17 -10.29 -6.05
C GLY A 122 -8.67 -10.48 -5.76
N ARG A 123 -9.07 -10.50 -4.47
CA ARG A 123 -10.46 -10.66 -4.03
C ARG A 123 -10.95 -9.43 -3.26
N ALA A 124 -12.25 -9.40 -2.96
CA ALA A 124 -12.84 -8.32 -2.18
C ALA A 124 -12.23 -8.25 -0.77
N THR A 125 -12.00 -9.40 -0.15
CA THR A 125 -11.37 -9.53 1.16
C THR A 125 -10.14 -10.45 1.13
N ALA A 126 -9.21 -10.23 2.06
CA ALA A 126 -8.04 -11.09 2.22
C ALA A 126 -8.41 -12.54 2.58
N LEU A 127 -9.52 -12.75 3.30
CA LEU A 127 -9.98 -14.08 3.65
C LEU A 127 -10.47 -14.85 2.40
N GLU A 128 -11.21 -14.21 1.50
CA GLU A 128 -11.61 -14.79 0.21
C GLU A 128 -10.41 -15.10 -0.69
N GLY A 129 -9.35 -14.29 -0.61
CA GLY A 129 -8.11 -14.45 -1.37
C GLY A 129 -7.03 -15.27 -0.65
N ALA A 130 -7.33 -15.88 0.50
CA ALA A 130 -6.33 -16.49 1.37
C ALA A 130 -5.49 -17.57 0.69
N GLU A 131 -6.05 -18.34 -0.24
CA GLU A 131 -5.31 -19.37 -0.99
C GLU A 131 -4.26 -18.74 -1.92
N VAL A 132 -4.62 -17.68 -2.64
CA VAL A 132 -3.69 -16.91 -3.50
C VAL A 132 -2.60 -16.26 -2.65
N ILE A 133 -2.98 -15.64 -1.52
CA ILE A 133 -2.03 -15.06 -0.58
C ILE A 133 -1.05 -16.11 -0.06
N ALA A 134 -1.53 -17.31 0.31
CA ALA A 134 -0.68 -18.41 0.73
C ALA A 134 0.32 -18.87 -0.37
N GLN A 135 -0.10 -18.84 -1.63
CA GLN A 135 0.80 -19.12 -2.76
C GLN A 135 1.89 -18.03 -2.87
N LEU A 136 1.51 -16.76 -2.79
CA LEU A 136 2.45 -15.64 -2.82
C LEU A 136 3.42 -15.68 -1.62
N VAL A 137 2.96 -16.03 -0.42
CA VAL A 137 3.82 -16.21 0.76
C VAL A 137 4.86 -17.31 0.53
N ARG A 138 4.46 -18.46 -0.02
CA ARG A 138 5.41 -19.54 -0.35
C ARG A 138 6.39 -19.14 -1.44
N GLN A 139 5.92 -18.46 -2.47
CA GLN A 139 6.77 -17.96 -3.57
C GLN A 139 7.76 -16.91 -3.08
N ALA A 140 7.32 -15.99 -2.23
CA ALA A 140 8.15 -14.94 -1.65
C ALA A 140 9.32 -15.52 -0.83
N GLY A 141 9.06 -16.56 -0.05
CA GLY A 141 10.03 -17.05 0.95
C GLY A 141 10.42 -15.90 1.89
N ASP A 142 11.73 -15.72 2.07
CA ASP A 142 12.28 -14.65 2.91
C ASP A 142 12.69 -13.40 2.09
N ARG A 143 12.38 -13.36 0.78
CA ARG A 143 12.81 -12.27 -0.11
C ARG A 143 12.01 -10.98 0.06
N ILE A 144 10.74 -11.09 0.44
CA ILE A 144 9.82 -9.96 0.62
C ILE A 144 8.68 -10.37 1.57
N ILE A 145 8.12 -9.41 2.27
CA ILE A 145 6.99 -9.63 3.18
C ILE A 145 5.67 -9.53 2.40
N ILE A 146 4.85 -10.58 2.48
CA ILE A 146 3.47 -10.53 2.00
C ILE A 146 2.57 -10.15 3.17
N MET A 147 1.84 -9.05 3.02
CA MET A 147 0.98 -8.47 4.05
C MET A 147 -0.49 -8.52 3.58
N PRO A 148 -1.29 -9.46 4.07
CA PRO A 148 -2.73 -9.51 3.77
C PRO A 148 -3.45 -8.24 4.24
N GLY A 149 -4.35 -7.71 3.42
CA GLY A 149 -5.19 -6.57 3.75
C GLY A 149 -6.52 -6.59 3.01
N ALA A 150 -7.43 -5.75 3.40
CA ALA A 150 -8.85 -5.72 3.08
C ALA A 150 -9.68 -6.70 3.91
N GLY A 151 -10.55 -6.16 4.76
CA GLY A 151 -11.46 -6.92 5.61
C GLY A 151 -10.77 -7.74 6.71
N VAL A 152 -9.54 -7.43 7.06
CA VAL A 152 -8.86 -8.01 8.23
C VAL A 152 -9.45 -7.41 9.51
N THR A 153 -9.88 -8.28 10.43
CA THR A 153 -10.51 -7.92 11.70
C THR A 153 -9.93 -8.76 12.85
N PRO A 154 -10.15 -8.38 14.13
CA PRO A 154 -9.74 -9.20 15.26
C PRO A 154 -10.29 -10.63 15.23
N GLU A 155 -11.48 -10.81 14.64
CA GLU A 155 -12.19 -12.11 14.60
C GLU A 155 -11.59 -13.05 13.55
N ASN A 156 -11.02 -12.54 12.44
CA ASN A 156 -10.55 -13.37 11.33
C ASN A 156 -9.02 -13.42 11.18
N ILE A 157 -8.26 -12.55 11.86
CA ILE A 157 -6.81 -12.45 11.69
C ILE A 157 -6.07 -13.75 12.04
N ALA A 158 -6.51 -14.46 13.08
CA ALA A 158 -5.90 -15.72 13.49
C ALA A 158 -6.09 -16.83 12.43
N GLU A 159 -7.30 -16.91 11.87
CA GLU A 159 -7.60 -17.83 10.77
C GLU A 159 -6.79 -17.48 9.53
N LEU A 160 -6.75 -16.22 9.15
CA LEU A 160 -6.00 -15.71 8.00
C LEU A 160 -4.50 -16.03 8.15
N ALA A 161 -3.92 -15.81 9.33
CA ALA A 161 -2.53 -16.15 9.62
C ALA A 161 -2.27 -17.67 9.46
N ARG A 162 -3.16 -18.49 9.96
CA ARG A 162 -3.05 -19.97 9.85
C ARG A 162 -3.11 -20.44 8.41
N ILE A 163 -4.01 -19.88 7.59
CA ILE A 163 -4.18 -20.29 6.19
C ILE A 163 -3.01 -19.78 5.33
N THR A 164 -2.65 -18.51 5.48
CA THR A 164 -1.69 -17.85 4.58
C THR A 164 -0.23 -18.04 4.99
N GLY A 165 0.05 -18.25 6.27
CA GLY A 165 1.39 -18.21 6.83
C GLY A 165 2.00 -16.80 6.88
N ALA A 166 1.22 -15.75 6.59
CA ALA A 166 1.68 -14.36 6.68
C ALA A 166 1.95 -13.96 8.14
N LYS A 167 2.91 -13.04 8.32
CA LYS A 167 3.36 -12.57 9.65
C LYS A 167 3.02 -11.10 9.90
N GLU A 168 2.71 -10.33 8.86
CA GLU A 168 2.26 -8.94 8.95
C GLU A 168 0.87 -8.82 8.33
N PHE A 169 0.02 -7.96 8.89
CA PHE A 169 -1.37 -7.78 8.46
C PHE A 169 -1.73 -6.31 8.43
N HIS A 170 -2.54 -5.92 7.44
CA HIS A 170 -3.07 -4.57 7.31
C HIS A 170 -4.58 -4.56 7.60
N PHE A 171 -4.99 -3.71 8.53
CA PHE A 171 -6.40 -3.52 8.87
C PHE A 171 -6.73 -2.03 9.04
N THR A 172 -8.02 -1.70 9.10
CA THR A 172 -8.46 -0.34 9.39
C THR A 172 -8.75 -0.17 10.87
N GLY A 173 -8.10 0.82 11.50
CA GLY A 173 -8.39 1.24 12.88
C GLY A 173 -9.41 2.37 12.97
N ARG A 174 -10.25 2.58 11.96
CA ARG A 174 -11.23 3.67 11.92
C ARG A 174 -12.37 3.45 12.92
N VAL A 175 -12.69 4.51 13.65
CA VAL A 175 -13.88 4.59 14.48
C VAL A 175 -14.72 5.76 13.97
N PRO A 176 -16.03 5.57 13.71
CA PRO A 176 -16.93 6.69 13.37
C PRO A 176 -17.01 7.67 14.53
N GLU A 177 -16.75 8.93 14.26
CA GLU A 177 -16.91 10.00 15.23
C GLU A 177 -18.00 10.97 14.75
N PRO A 178 -19.02 11.27 15.57
CA PRO A 178 -20.05 12.22 15.19
C PRO A 178 -19.48 13.63 15.12
N SER A 179 -19.88 14.37 14.08
CA SER A 179 -19.44 15.76 13.95
C SER A 179 -19.90 16.60 15.16
N PRO A 180 -19.01 17.39 15.78
CA PRO A 180 -19.39 18.31 16.86
C PRO A 180 -20.16 19.55 16.36
N MET A 181 -20.35 19.71 15.05
CA MET A 181 -21.15 20.83 14.51
C MET A 181 -22.59 20.76 15.03
N ARG A 182 -23.10 21.89 15.52
CA ARG A 182 -24.47 22.03 15.98
C ARG A 182 -25.45 22.23 14.83
N TYR A 183 -25.05 22.98 13.80
CA TYR A 183 -25.88 23.17 12.61
C TYR A 183 -25.92 21.88 11.79
N ARG A 184 -27.10 21.48 11.35
CA ARG A 184 -27.36 20.40 10.40
C ARG A 184 -28.10 21.00 9.20
N HIS A 185 -27.62 20.76 8.01
CA HIS A 185 -28.32 21.07 6.78
C HIS A 185 -29.35 19.95 6.55
N GLU A 186 -30.61 20.30 6.32
CA GLU A 186 -31.70 19.37 5.99
C GLU A 186 -31.62 18.94 4.53
#